data_99f5966a0389576c4f04fa18616a19bf
#
_entry.id   99f5966a0389576c4f04fa18616a19bf
#
_cell.length_a   1.000
_cell.length_b   1.000
_cell.length_c   1.000
_cell.angle_alpha   90.00
_cell.angle_beta   90.00
_cell.angle_gamma   90.00
#
_symmetry.space_group_name_H-M   'P 1'
#
loop_
_entity.id
_entity.type
_entity.pdbx_description
1 polymer ?
#
loop_
_entity_poly.entity_id
_entity_poly.type
_entity_poly.pdbx_seq_one_letter_code
_entity_poly.pdbx_strand_id
1 'polypeptide(L)'
;MKPDFDTALQKHFAAISSRDIEAFKTHLTKNDTPYTIVQNGHAFTTPSETIELHKQWFKDPNWIWEGTVVHKVVGEDMAMALIKYQYRAKADDAPFTTWLTYVFQLQEGQWRIVHDQNTALDYAAFARVAGIEIK
;
A
#
# COMPACT_ATOMS: atom_id res chain seq x y z
N MET A 1 11.19 -19.36 -14.37
CA MET A 1 10.86 -19.62 -12.95
C MET A 1 10.07 -18.43 -12.39
N LYS A 2 8.98 -18.71 -11.70
CA LYS A 2 8.17 -17.66 -11.08
C LYS A 2 8.89 -17.10 -9.85
N PRO A 3 9.02 -15.76 -9.73
CA PRO A 3 9.63 -15.18 -8.54
C PRO A 3 8.76 -15.40 -7.31
N ASP A 4 9.40 -15.49 -6.16
CA ASP A 4 8.73 -15.69 -4.89
C ASP A 4 7.96 -14.43 -4.48
N PHE A 5 6.66 -14.60 -4.16
CA PHE A 5 5.81 -13.47 -3.81
C PHE A 5 6.24 -12.83 -2.48
N ASP A 6 6.63 -13.65 -1.49
CA ASP A 6 7.07 -13.10 -0.20
C ASP A 6 8.28 -12.18 -0.37
N THR A 7 9.22 -12.60 -1.22
CA THR A 7 10.40 -11.77 -1.54
C THR A 7 9.98 -10.46 -2.20
N ALA A 8 9.06 -10.51 -3.17
CA ALA A 8 8.56 -9.31 -3.84
C ALA A 8 7.89 -8.35 -2.85
N LEU A 9 7.09 -8.88 -1.93
CA LEU A 9 6.41 -8.09 -0.92
C LEU A 9 7.39 -7.42 0.04
N GLN A 10 8.41 -8.16 0.51
CA GLN A 10 9.42 -7.61 1.41
C GLN A 10 10.27 -6.54 0.71
N LYS A 11 10.58 -6.72 -0.56
CA LYS A 11 11.28 -5.69 -1.36
C LYS A 11 10.44 -4.42 -1.48
N HIS A 12 9.13 -4.56 -1.61
CA HIS A 12 8.23 -3.39 -1.66
C HIS A 12 8.23 -2.64 -0.33
N PHE A 13 8.15 -3.35 0.79
CA PHE A 13 8.24 -2.74 2.12
C PHE A 13 9.59 -2.03 2.31
N ALA A 14 10.67 -2.66 1.87
CA ALA A 14 12.01 -2.07 1.95
C ALA A 14 12.12 -0.79 1.12
N ALA A 15 11.50 -0.76 -0.07
CA ALA A 15 11.50 0.44 -0.91
C ALA A 15 10.79 1.60 -0.21
N ILE A 16 9.68 1.33 0.48
CA ILE A 16 8.97 2.34 1.26
C ILE A 16 9.86 2.82 2.42
N SER A 17 10.34 1.91 3.24
CA SER A 17 11.11 2.25 4.45
C SER A 17 12.41 2.97 4.13
N SER A 18 13.06 2.66 3.02
CA SER A 18 14.29 3.32 2.58
C SER A 18 14.04 4.57 1.73
N ARG A 19 12.78 4.88 1.44
CA ARG A 19 12.39 6.02 0.60
C ARG A 19 13.00 5.95 -0.80
N ASP A 20 13.05 4.73 -1.36
CA ASP A 20 13.66 4.48 -2.67
C ASP A 20 12.58 4.53 -3.76
N ILE A 21 12.38 5.70 -4.34
CA ILE A 21 11.33 5.89 -5.34
C ILE A 21 11.63 5.11 -6.62
N GLU A 22 12.89 4.94 -6.99
CA GLU A 22 13.22 4.18 -8.19
C GLU A 22 12.88 2.69 -8.05
N ALA A 23 13.16 2.10 -6.88
CA ALA A 23 12.74 0.73 -6.58
C ALA A 23 11.21 0.64 -6.53
N PHE A 24 10.56 1.61 -5.86
CA PHE A 24 9.09 1.64 -5.75
C PHE A 24 8.42 1.61 -7.13
N LYS A 25 8.92 2.41 -8.08
CA LYS A 25 8.37 2.45 -9.44
C LYS A 25 8.35 1.09 -10.11
N THR A 26 9.37 0.26 -9.87
CA THR A 26 9.45 -1.06 -10.51
C THR A 26 8.41 -2.03 -9.98
N HIS A 27 7.82 -1.76 -8.81
CA HIS A 27 6.83 -2.62 -8.20
C HIS A 27 5.39 -2.31 -8.63
N LEU A 28 5.19 -1.24 -9.40
CA LEU A 28 3.86 -0.88 -9.90
C LEU A 28 3.63 -1.42 -11.30
N THR A 29 2.38 -1.75 -11.60
CA THR A 29 2.00 -2.11 -12.96
C THR A 29 2.32 -0.96 -13.92
N LYS A 30 2.66 -1.30 -15.14
CA LYS A 30 2.84 -0.33 -16.23
C LYS A 30 1.56 -0.11 -17.04
N ASN A 31 0.50 -0.85 -16.71
CA ASN A 31 -0.78 -0.72 -17.38
C ASN A 31 -1.49 0.56 -16.92
N ASP A 32 -2.45 1.01 -17.71
CA ASP A 32 -3.07 2.31 -17.55
C ASP A 32 -4.11 2.40 -16.43
N THR A 33 -4.49 1.28 -15.84
CA THR A 33 -5.61 1.24 -14.90
C THR A 33 -5.31 0.55 -13.56
N PRO A 34 -4.19 0.89 -12.88
CA PRO A 34 -4.06 0.49 -11.49
C PRO A 34 -4.98 1.36 -10.63
N TYR A 35 -5.43 0.82 -9.50
CA TYR A 35 -6.18 1.61 -8.54
C TYR A 35 -5.40 1.71 -7.25
N THR A 36 -5.17 2.97 -6.81
CA THR A 36 -4.65 3.26 -5.47
C THR A 36 -5.69 4.08 -4.74
N ILE A 37 -6.26 3.53 -3.69
CA ILE A 37 -7.24 4.21 -2.85
C ILE A 37 -6.51 4.67 -1.59
N VAL A 38 -6.42 5.98 -1.41
CA VAL A 38 -5.76 6.55 -0.24
C VAL A 38 -6.75 6.73 0.92
N GLN A 39 -6.25 7.08 2.09
CA GLN A 39 -7.01 7.03 3.33
C GLN A 39 -8.23 7.96 3.37
N ASN A 40 -8.26 9.00 2.53
CA ASN A 40 -9.43 9.87 2.42
C ASN A 40 -10.45 9.38 1.38
N GLY A 41 -10.22 8.19 0.80
CA GLY A 41 -11.12 7.61 -0.20
C GLY A 41 -10.86 8.07 -1.63
N HIS A 42 -9.88 8.95 -1.85
CA HIS A 42 -9.54 9.39 -3.20
C HIS A 42 -8.88 8.26 -3.97
N ALA A 43 -9.26 8.07 -5.22
CA ALA A 43 -8.72 7.02 -6.08
C ALA A 43 -7.78 7.61 -7.13
N PHE A 44 -6.55 7.09 -7.16
CA PHE A 44 -5.63 7.31 -8.28
C PHE A 44 -5.79 6.13 -9.24
N THR A 45 -5.86 6.41 -10.53
CA THR A 45 -6.13 5.39 -11.56
C THR A 45 -5.00 5.27 -12.57
N THR A 46 -3.90 5.99 -12.38
CA THR A 46 -2.71 5.89 -13.23
C THR A 46 -1.48 5.64 -12.38
N PRO A 47 -0.47 4.92 -12.92
CA PRO A 47 0.79 4.76 -12.20
C PRO A 47 1.45 6.09 -11.84
N SER A 48 1.36 7.08 -12.74
CA SER A 48 1.97 8.40 -12.54
C SER A 48 1.47 9.10 -11.28
N GLU A 49 0.16 9.04 -11.02
CA GLU A 49 -0.43 9.67 -9.84
C GLU A 49 0.08 9.03 -8.55
N THR A 50 0.12 7.69 -8.52
CA THR A 50 0.62 6.95 -7.37
C THR A 50 2.11 7.21 -7.13
N ILE A 51 2.90 7.23 -8.20
CA ILE A 51 4.33 7.50 -8.11
C ILE A 51 4.57 8.91 -7.58
N GLU A 52 3.83 9.90 -8.08
CA GLU A 52 3.99 11.29 -7.64
C GLU A 52 3.65 11.45 -6.16
N LEU A 53 2.58 10.82 -5.68
CA LEU A 53 2.24 10.84 -4.26
C LEU A 53 3.39 10.30 -3.41
N HIS A 54 3.92 9.15 -3.77
CA HIS A 54 5.02 8.52 -3.02
C HIS A 54 6.31 9.33 -3.13
N LYS A 55 6.57 9.92 -4.29
CA LYS A 55 7.74 10.79 -4.48
C LYS A 55 7.70 11.98 -3.53
N GLN A 56 6.55 12.61 -3.36
CA GLN A 56 6.39 13.72 -2.42
C GLN A 56 6.54 13.23 -0.98
N TRP A 57 5.91 12.13 -0.64
CA TRP A 57 5.98 11.55 0.70
C TRP A 57 7.42 11.17 1.08
N PHE A 58 8.17 10.61 0.14
CA PHE A 58 9.55 10.15 0.37
C PHE A 58 10.54 11.31 0.60
N LYS A 59 10.14 12.55 0.31
CA LYS A 59 10.99 13.71 0.61
C LYS A 59 11.05 14.04 2.08
N ASP A 60 10.05 13.64 2.86
CA ASP A 60 10.03 13.84 4.30
C ASP A 60 10.89 12.76 4.98
N PRO A 61 11.98 13.14 5.69
CA PRO A 61 12.87 12.15 6.29
C PRO A 61 12.42 11.67 7.67
N ASN A 62 11.33 12.18 8.21
CA ASN A 62 10.97 12.00 9.61
C ASN A 62 10.02 10.86 9.90
N TRP A 63 9.13 10.51 8.96
CA TRP A 63 8.12 9.49 9.20
C TRP A 63 8.73 8.08 9.27
N ILE A 64 8.03 7.22 9.99
CA ILE A 64 8.35 5.79 10.09
C ILE A 64 7.12 5.00 9.69
N TRP A 65 7.29 4.06 8.77
CA TRP A 65 6.25 3.17 8.30
C TRP A 65 6.69 1.72 8.50
N GLU A 66 5.86 0.94 9.18
CA GLU A 66 6.14 -0.46 9.46
C GLU A 66 4.93 -1.31 9.09
N GLY A 67 5.09 -2.23 8.13
CA GLY A 67 4.02 -3.09 7.69
C GLY A 67 4.20 -4.52 8.17
N THR A 68 3.09 -5.16 8.55
CA THR A 68 3.05 -6.55 8.94
C THR A 68 2.06 -7.29 8.04
N VAL A 69 2.50 -8.39 7.44
CA VAL A 69 1.63 -9.24 6.63
C VAL A 69 0.74 -10.05 7.56
N VAL A 70 -0.57 -9.81 7.50
CA VAL A 70 -1.54 -10.52 8.33
C VAL A 70 -2.11 -11.73 7.60
N HIS A 71 -2.32 -11.58 6.30
CA HIS A 71 -2.93 -12.63 5.48
C HIS A 71 -2.48 -12.46 4.03
N LYS A 72 -2.32 -13.56 3.32
CA LYS A 72 -2.01 -13.51 1.89
C LYS A 72 -2.64 -14.69 1.17
N VAL A 73 -2.95 -14.50 -0.10
CA VAL A 73 -3.40 -15.54 -1.02
C VAL A 73 -2.56 -15.43 -2.26
N VAL A 74 -1.89 -16.52 -2.64
CA VAL A 74 -0.97 -16.51 -3.78
C VAL A 74 -1.47 -17.51 -4.82
N GLY A 75 -1.82 -17.01 -6.00
CA GLY A 75 -2.19 -17.83 -7.16
C GLY A 75 -1.04 -17.94 -8.15
N GLU A 76 -1.32 -18.44 -9.33
CA GLU A 76 -0.29 -18.60 -10.38
C GLU A 76 0.20 -17.26 -10.89
N ASP A 77 -0.71 -16.32 -11.13
CA ASP A 77 -0.39 -15.01 -11.73
C ASP A 77 -0.99 -13.84 -10.98
N MET A 78 -1.72 -14.08 -9.89
CA MET A 78 -2.31 -13.06 -9.04
C MET A 78 -2.04 -13.41 -7.59
N ALA A 79 -1.82 -12.39 -6.77
CA ALA A 79 -1.66 -12.56 -5.34
C ALA A 79 -2.21 -11.35 -4.62
N MET A 80 -2.73 -11.57 -3.40
CA MET A 80 -3.15 -10.48 -2.53
C MET A 80 -2.45 -10.59 -1.19
N ALA A 81 -2.24 -9.44 -0.55
CA ALA A 81 -1.71 -9.39 0.80
C ALA A 81 -2.49 -8.36 1.60
N LEU A 82 -2.94 -8.76 2.78
CA LEU A 82 -3.54 -7.87 3.76
C LEU A 82 -2.46 -7.46 4.75
N ILE A 83 -2.24 -6.17 4.86
CA ILE A 83 -1.18 -5.57 5.65
C ILE A 83 -1.79 -4.75 6.77
N LYS A 84 -1.30 -4.92 7.97
CA LYS A 84 -1.56 -3.99 9.06
C LYS A 84 -0.31 -3.14 9.22
N TYR A 85 -0.42 -1.82 9.11
CA TYR A 85 0.76 -0.99 9.23
C TYR A 85 0.64 0.05 10.31
N GLN A 86 1.78 0.44 10.83
CA GLN A 86 1.91 1.51 11.79
C GLN A 86 2.64 2.67 11.13
N TYR A 87 2.13 3.86 11.33
CA TYR A 87 2.71 5.08 10.79
C TYR A 87 2.94 6.08 11.91
N ARG A 88 4.11 6.69 11.91
CA ARG A 88 4.45 7.80 12.79
C ARG A 88 4.94 8.93 11.92
N ALA A 89 4.46 10.15 12.15
CA ALA A 89 4.97 11.32 11.44
C ALA A 89 6.41 11.63 11.87
N LYS A 90 6.77 11.25 13.09
CA LYS A 90 8.14 11.31 13.61
C LYS A 90 8.31 10.23 14.69
N ALA A 91 9.56 9.90 15.02
CA ALA A 91 9.90 8.79 15.91
C ALA A 91 9.23 8.85 17.28
N ASP A 92 9.03 10.05 17.83
CA ASP A 92 8.47 10.23 19.16
C ASP A 92 6.94 10.13 19.22
N ASP A 93 6.27 10.11 18.08
CA ASP A 93 4.81 10.06 18.04
C ASP A 93 4.28 8.67 18.38
N ALA A 94 3.10 8.63 18.96
CA ALA A 94 2.35 7.38 19.08
C ALA A 94 2.02 6.85 17.67
N PRO A 95 2.09 5.54 17.45
CA PRO A 95 1.83 5.00 16.12
C PRO A 95 0.34 5.11 15.78
N PHE A 96 0.10 5.45 14.53
CA PHE A 96 -1.20 5.37 13.90
C PHE A 96 -1.28 4.02 13.20
N THR A 97 -2.30 3.21 13.50
CA THR A 97 -2.43 1.85 12.94
C THR A 97 -3.63 1.76 12.02
N THR A 98 -3.43 1.20 10.84
CA THR A 98 -4.52 0.98 9.89
C THR A 98 -4.21 -0.21 8.97
N TRP A 99 -5.12 -0.47 8.03
CA TRP A 99 -5.06 -1.62 7.13
C TRP A 99 -4.82 -1.19 5.70
N LEU A 100 -4.18 -2.07 4.95
CA LEU A 100 -3.86 -1.88 3.55
C LEU A 100 -3.97 -3.22 2.85
N THR A 101 -4.62 -3.24 1.70
CA THR A 101 -4.66 -4.42 0.84
C THR A 101 -3.92 -4.14 -0.45
N TYR A 102 -2.97 -5.01 -0.79
CA TYR A 102 -2.31 -5.02 -2.08
C TYR A 102 -2.83 -6.17 -2.92
N VAL A 103 -3.03 -5.94 -4.20
CA VAL A 103 -3.18 -6.99 -5.21
C VAL A 103 -2.04 -6.87 -6.20
N PHE A 104 -1.33 -7.96 -6.41
CA PHE A 104 -0.22 -8.04 -7.35
C PHE A 104 -0.63 -8.94 -8.51
N GLN A 105 -0.09 -8.65 -9.68
CA GLN A 105 -0.20 -9.49 -10.85
C GLN A 105 1.21 -9.80 -11.36
N LEU A 106 1.41 -11.05 -11.77
CA LEU A 106 2.67 -11.45 -12.40
C LEU A 106 2.68 -10.92 -13.83
N GLN A 107 3.59 -10.01 -14.13
CA GLN A 107 3.72 -9.35 -15.42
C GLN A 107 5.18 -9.44 -15.87
N GLU A 108 5.40 -10.08 -17.02
CA GLU A 108 6.76 -10.23 -17.57
C GLU A 108 7.73 -10.82 -16.56
N GLY A 109 7.29 -11.81 -15.79
CA GLY A 109 8.12 -12.49 -14.81
C GLY A 109 8.35 -11.72 -13.52
N GLN A 110 7.60 -10.65 -13.28
CA GLN A 110 7.73 -9.83 -12.06
C GLN A 110 6.37 -9.57 -11.45
N TRP A 111 6.29 -9.66 -10.12
CA TRP A 111 5.09 -9.27 -9.38
C TRP A 111 4.97 -7.75 -9.35
N ARG A 112 3.84 -7.23 -9.86
CA ARG A 112 3.57 -5.78 -9.88
C ARG A 112 2.22 -5.48 -9.25
N ILE A 113 2.14 -4.38 -8.53
CA ILE A 113 0.92 -3.94 -7.85
C ILE A 113 -0.07 -3.41 -8.89
N VAL A 114 -1.27 -3.98 -8.90
CA VAL A 114 -2.38 -3.52 -9.73
C VAL A 114 -3.49 -2.89 -8.91
N HIS A 115 -3.48 -3.08 -7.60
CA HIS A 115 -4.47 -2.49 -6.69
C HIS A 115 -3.84 -2.29 -5.32
N ASP A 116 -4.12 -1.14 -4.72
CA ASP A 116 -3.61 -0.73 -3.41
C ASP A 116 -4.73 0.04 -2.73
N GLN A 117 -5.31 -0.55 -1.69
CA GLN A 117 -6.44 0.07 -1.02
C GLN A 117 -6.18 0.24 0.46
N ASN A 118 -6.16 1.48 0.90
CA ASN A 118 -6.00 1.85 2.30
C ASN A 118 -7.37 2.01 2.96
N THR A 119 -7.46 1.61 4.22
CA THR A 119 -8.68 1.80 5.00
C THR A 119 -8.87 3.27 5.32
N ALA A 120 -10.07 3.78 5.06
CA ALA A 120 -10.44 5.14 5.43
C ALA A 120 -10.46 5.32 6.94
N LEU A 121 -10.10 6.51 7.39
CA LEU A 121 -9.87 6.80 8.81
C LEU A 121 -11.10 7.31 9.55
N ASP A 122 -12.08 7.86 8.84
CA ASP A 122 -13.23 8.46 9.50
C ASP A 122 -14.40 7.48 9.62
N TYR A 123 -14.20 6.49 10.49
CA TYR A 123 -15.25 5.52 10.77
C TYR A 123 -16.45 6.17 11.50
N ALA A 124 -16.21 7.21 12.29
CA ALA A 124 -17.27 7.90 13.01
C ALA A 124 -18.28 8.53 12.05
N ALA A 125 -17.83 9.16 10.97
CA ALA A 125 -18.71 9.73 9.96
C ALA A 125 -19.55 8.64 9.28
N PHE A 126 -18.96 7.51 8.93
CA PHE A 126 -19.69 6.39 8.35
C PHE A 126 -20.75 5.87 9.32
N ALA A 127 -20.38 5.66 10.59
CA ALA A 127 -21.28 5.11 11.60
C ALA A 127 -22.50 6.01 11.80
N ARG A 128 -22.31 7.34 11.79
CA ARG A 128 -23.43 8.29 11.91
C ARG A 128 -24.42 8.14 10.76
N VAL A 129 -23.92 8.04 9.52
CA VAL A 129 -24.78 7.91 8.34
C VAL A 129 -25.48 6.56 8.32
N ALA A 130 -24.79 5.49 8.69
CA ALA A 130 -25.32 4.13 8.67
C ALA A 130 -26.19 3.80 9.88
N GLY A 131 -26.19 4.64 10.91
CA GLY A 131 -26.91 4.36 12.14
C GLY A 131 -26.31 3.21 12.95
N ILE A 132 -25.02 2.99 12.81
CA ILE A 132 -24.30 1.90 13.47
C ILE A 132 -23.60 2.44 14.71
N GLU A 133 -23.70 1.69 15.83
CA GLU A 133 -22.98 2.02 17.04
C GLU A 133 -21.54 1.53 16.95
N ILE A 134 -20.58 2.40 17.27
CA ILE A 134 -19.17 2.07 17.29
C ILE A 134 -18.79 1.55 18.68
N LYS A 135 -18.18 0.37 18.72
CA LYS A 135 -17.70 -0.24 19.96
C LYS A 135 -16.18 -0.35 19.98
#